data_2eb31d013fed16dbc679aa57d542c60d
#
_entry.id   2eb31d013fed16dbc679aa57d542c60d
#
_cell.length_a   1.000
_cell.length_b   1.000
_cell.length_c   1.000
_cell.angle_alpha   90.00
_cell.angle_beta   90.00
_cell.angle_gamma   90.00
#
_symmetry.space_group_name_H-M   'P 1'
#
loop_
_entity.id
_entity.type
_entity.pdbx_description
1 polymer ?
#
loop_
_entity_poly.entity_id
_entity_poly.type
_entity_poly.pdbx_seq_one_letter_code
_entity_poly.pdbx_strand_id
1 'polypeptide(L)'
;MKKIFSLLVLCATVVFASCSKDDSVTEPVPEGITVTTYDALLDALQTGGTSADAPTLVTLGGNITIPAGGDYTTPPMNGSGHFKIDGGGHTMTWEDGNNYHFLGNFSPDADAVYIELTNINLVQQDIKSAVCVINGRITLGKDVALTMNGQYGDMIVAVGEKAVLELGEGFELSCTAVSSSCCVIVQEGATLVLNGGKTAAGAYIDLYS
;
A
#
# COMPACT_ATOMS: atom_id res chain seq x y z
N MET A 1 -13.87 -74.35 26.23
CA MET A 1 -13.45 -73.18 27.03
C MET A 1 -13.75 -71.93 26.22
N LYS A 2 -14.91 -71.32 26.47
CA LYS A 2 -15.35 -70.10 25.76
C LYS A 2 -15.21 -68.96 26.71
N LYS A 3 -14.37 -67.97 26.38
CA LYS A 3 -14.25 -66.71 27.14
C LYS A 3 -15.27 -65.73 26.63
N ILE A 4 -16.15 -65.30 27.51
CA ILE A 4 -17.16 -64.28 27.28
C ILE A 4 -16.49 -62.95 27.61
N PHE A 5 -16.41 -62.02 26.62
CA PHE A 5 -16.01 -60.65 26.83
C PHE A 5 -17.27 -59.80 27.12
N SER A 6 -17.33 -59.28 28.32
CA SER A 6 -18.39 -58.39 28.77
C SER A 6 -18.04 -56.94 28.27
N LEU A 7 -18.91 -56.40 27.41
CA LEU A 7 -18.77 -55.06 26.89
C LEU A 7 -19.55 -54.10 27.82
N LEU A 8 -18.80 -53.30 28.57
CA LEU A 8 -19.39 -52.28 29.45
C LEU A 8 -19.69 -51.04 28.60
N VAL A 9 -20.98 -50.78 28.34
CA VAL A 9 -21.42 -49.53 27.67
C VAL A 9 -21.58 -48.45 28.75
N LEU A 10 -20.68 -47.48 28.72
CA LEU A 10 -20.72 -46.29 29.56
C LEU A 10 -21.56 -45.20 28.84
N CYS A 11 -22.82 -45.05 29.26
CA CYS A 11 -23.65 -43.93 28.80
C CYS A 11 -23.19 -42.63 29.46
N ALA A 12 -22.50 -41.80 28.71
CA ALA A 12 -22.22 -40.42 29.09
C ALA A 12 -23.44 -39.56 28.74
N THR A 13 -24.17 -39.13 29.74
CA THR A 13 -25.21 -38.09 29.61
C THR A 13 -24.56 -36.75 29.43
N VAL A 14 -24.63 -36.22 28.19
CA VAL A 14 -24.20 -34.84 27.90
C VAL A 14 -25.30 -33.90 28.34
N VAL A 15 -25.07 -33.17 29.42
CA VAL A 15 -25.91 -32.06 29.85
C VAL A 15 -25.59 -30.87 29.00
N PHE A 16 -26.46 -30.50 28.06
CA PHE A 16 -26.38 -29.23 27.35
C PHE A 16 -26.75 -28.08 28.30
N ALA A 17 -25.78 -27.47 28.92
CA ALA A 17 -25.97 -26.17 29.53
C ALA A 17 -26.02 -25.13 28.40
N SER A 18 -27.20 -24.65 28.08
CA SER A 18 -27.43 -23.48 27.24
C SER A 18 -26.91 -22.26 27.98
N CYS A 19 -25.65 -21.87 27.73
CA CYS A 19 -25.15 -20.54 27.99
C CYS A 19 -25.20 -19.76 26.67
N SER A 20 -26.23 -18.92 26.55
CA SER A 20 -26.19 -17.82 25.57
C SER A 20 -25.16 -16.80 26.06
N LYS A 21 -23.92 -16.94 25.62
CA LYS A 21 -22.97 -15.86 25.53
C LYS A 21 -22.78 -15.58 24.05
N ASP A 22 -23.01 -14.33 23.69
CA ASP A 22 -22.47 -13.72 22.46
C ASP A 22 -20.94 -13.86 22.49
N ASP A 23 -20.44 -15.02 22.14
CA ASP A 23 -19.08 -15.18 21.73
C ASP A 23 -19.02 -14.62 20.29
N SER A 24 -18.87 -13.30 20.21
CA SER A 24 -18.30 -12.71 19.02
C SER A 24 -16.93 -13.36 18.86
N VAL A 25 -16.86 -14.37 18.01
CA VAL A 25 -15.60 -14.91 17.53
C VAL A 25 -14.96 -13.76 16.77
N THR A 26 -14.12 -13.00 17.49
CA THR A 26 -13.25 -12.04 16.85
C THR A 26 -12.30 -12.91 16.02
N GLU A 27 -12.52 -12.96 14.72
CA GLU A 27 -11.54 -13.56 13.82
C GLU A 27 -10.19 -12.93 14.14
N PRO A 28 -9.12 -13.72 14.28
CA PRO A 28 -7.81 -13.17 14.55
C PRO A 28 -7.48 -12.16 13.45
N VAL A 29 -7.30 -10.89 13.84
CA VAL A 29 -6.83 -9.85 12.92
C VAL A 29 -5.49 -10.35 12.38
N PRO A 30 -5.30 -10.40 11.05
CA PRO A 30 -4.04 -10.84 10.47
C PRO A 30 -2.88 -10.06 11.10
N GLU A 31 -1.90 -10.76 11.62
CA GLU A 31 -0.73 -10.12 12.23
C GLU A 31 0.05 -9.43 11.11
N GLY A 32 0.14 -8.10 11.16
CA GLY A 32 0.82 -7.28 10.15
C GLY A 32 2.33 -7.38 10.27
N ILE A 33 3.03 -7.13 9.18
CA ILE A 33 4.49 -7.10 9.11
C ILE A 33 4.95 -5.69 9.52
N THR A 34 5.74 -5.56 10.60
CA THR A 34 6.34 -4.27 10.96
C THR A 34 7.74 -4.16 10.37
N VAL A 35 7.98 -3.07 9.64
CA VAL A 35 9.26 -2.82 8.96
C VAL A 35 9.88 -1.50 9.41
N THR A 36 11.22 -1.47 9.54
CA THR A 36 11.97 -0.29 9.97
C THR A 36 13.10 0.08 9.00
N THR A 37 13.30 -0.71 7.95
CA THR A 37 14.33 -0.49 6.95
C THR A 37 13.76 -0.63 5.54
N TYR A 38 14.48 -0.07 4.57
CA TYR A 38 14.13 -0.18 3.15
C TYR A 38 14.10 -1.64 2.67
N ASP A 39 15.13 -2.42 3.00
CA ASP A 39 15.21 -3.82 2.57
C ASP A 39 14.06 -4.66 3.15
N ALA A 40 13.74 -4.47 4.44
CA ALA A 40 12.61 -5.16 5.06
C ALA A 40 11.26 -4.77 4.42
N LEU A 41 11.13 -3.52 3.99
CA LEU A 41 9.94 -3.06 3.27
C LEU A 41 9.86 -3.73 1.88
N LEU A 42 10.97 -3.82 1.15
CA LEU A 42 11.02 -4.54 -0.13
C LEU A 42 10.62 -6.00 0.03
N ASP A 43 11.14 -6.68 1.03
CA ASP A 43 10.82 -8.09 1.31
C ASP A 43 9.32 -8.25 1.64
N ALA A 44 8.76 -7.35 2.44
CA ALA A 44 7.35 -7.37 2.80
C ALA A 44 6.41 -7.14 1.60
N LEU A 45 6.87 -6.42 0.58
CA LEU A 45 6.10 -6.09 -0.62
C LEU A 45 6.28 -7.07 -1.78
N GLN A 46 6.89 -8.25 -1.56
CA GLN A 46 7.05 -9.26 -2.61
C GLN A 46 5.76 -10.02 -2.91
N THR A 47 4.92 -10.25 -1.92
CA THR A 47 3.70 -11.03 -2.07
C THR A 47 2.53 -10.35 -1.39
N GLY A 48 1.62 -9.82 -2.18
CA GLY A 48 0.38 -9.23 -1.70
C GLY A 48 -0.67 -10.27 -1.35
N GLY A 49 -1.65 -9.84 -0.57
CA GLY A 49 -2.82 -10.63 -0.26
C GLY A 49 -3.66 -10.94 -1.50
N THR A 50 -4.55 -11.91 -1.39
CA THR A 50 -5.33 -12.43 -2.53
C THR A 50 -6.53 -11.54 -2.89
N SER A 51 -6.95 -10.65 -2.00
CA SER A 51 -8.08 -9.74 -2.21
C SER A 51 -7.99 -8.50 -1.32
N ALA A 52 -8.88 -7.54 -1.57
CA ALA A 52 -9.01 -6.35 -0.73
C ALA A 52 -9.43 -6.68 0.72
N ASP A 53 -10.13 -7.78 0.94
CA ASP A 53 -10.58 -8.22 2.28
C ASP A 53 -9.49 -9.01 3.02
N ALA A 54 -8.47 -9.48 2.29
CA ALA A 54 -7.34 -10.22 2.82
C ALA A 54 -6.01 -9.70 2.27
N PRO A 55 -5.67 -8.42 2.50
CA PRO A 55 -4.43 -7.82 2.05
C PRO A 55 -3.25 -8.26 2.91
N THR A 56 -2.04 -8.15 2.37
CA THR A 56 -0.83 -8.14 3.19
C THR A 56 -0.76 -6.81 3.95
N LEU A 57 -0.70 -6.88 5.28
CA LEU A 57 -0.64 -5.71 6.15
C LEU A 57 0.83 -5.38 6.46
N VAL A 58 1.23 -4.15 6.17
CA VAL A 58 2.58 -3.65 6.46
C VAL A 58 2.47 -2.38 7.30
N THR A 59 3.22 -2.31 8.38
CA THR A 59 3.29 -1.12 9.24
C THR A 59 4.72 -0.61 9.30
N LEU A 60 4.92 0.69 9.10
CA LEU A 60 6.23 1.30 9.33
C LEU A 60 6.45 1.47 10.84
N GLY A 61 7.52 0.88 11.36
CA GLY A 61 7.97 1.04 12.75
C GLY A 61 8.98 2.18 12.94
N GLY A 62 9.25 2.95 11.88
CA GLY A 62 10.18 4.08 11.88
C GLY A 62 10.23 4.77 10.51
N ASN A 63 10.96 5.88 10.44
CA ASN A 63 11.21 6.53 9.16
C ASN A 63 12.05 5.64 8.27
N ILE A 64 11.72 5.60 6.98
CA ILE A 64 12.46 4.84 5.97
C ILE A 64 13.03 5.79 4.93
N THR A 65 14.29 5.61 4.61
CA THR A 65 14.98 6.31 3.53
C THR A 65 15.18 5.35 2.37
N ILE A 66 14.72 5.73 1.19
CA ILE A 66 14.95 5.02 -0.07
C ILE A 66 16.23 5.60 -0.66
N PRO A 67 17.29 4.79 -0.77
CA PRO A 67 18.63 5.30 -1.10
C PRO A 67 18.71 5.87 -2.51
N ALA A 68 19.67 6.75 -2.74
CA ALA A 68 20.00 7.26 -4.06
C ALA A 68 20.41 6.13 -5.03
N GLY A 69 20.25 6.37 -6.32
CA GLY A 69 20.60 5.40 -7.37
C GLY A 69 19.39 4.69 -7.96
N GLY A 70 19.63 3.51 -8.52
CA GLY A 70 18.62 2.68 -9.15
C GLY A 70 18.33 2.97 -10.60
N ASP A 71 17.49 2.13 -11.17
CA ASP A 71 17.05 2.22 -12.57
C ASP A 71 15.53 2.41 -12.60
N TYR A 72 15.07 3.47 -13.23
CA TYR A 72 13.64 3.75 -13.37
C TYR A 72 12.88 2.74 -14.25
N THR A 73 13.59 1.86 -14.94
CA THR A 73 12.99 0.81 -15.77
C THR A 73 12.76 -0.49 -15.01
N THR A 74 13.38 -0.65 -13.85
CA THR A 74 13.28 -1.87 -13.05
C THR A 74 12.85 -1.48 -11.64
N PRO A 75 11.55 -1.56 -11.32
CA PRO A 75 11.08 -1.28 -9.97
C PRO A 75 11.66 -2.30 -8.99
N PRO A 76 12.15 -1.87 -7.85
CA PRO A 76 12.60 -2.79 -6.82
C PRO A 76 11.46 -3.62 -6.22
N MET A 77 10.22 -3.12 -6.28
CA MET A 77 9.03 -3.85 -5.92
C MET A 77 8.55 -4.68 -7.10
N ASN A 78 8.66 -6.00 -6.97
CA ASN A 78 8.15 -6.96 -7.96
C ASN A 78 6.87 -7.67 -7.49
N GLY A 79 6.27 -7.20 -6.40
CA GLY A 79 5.09 -7.80 -5.83
C GLY A 79 3.83 -7.50 -6.62
N SER A 80 2.88 -8.41 -6.54
CA SER A 80 1.52 -8.26 -7.03
C SER A 80 0.51 -8.58 -5.94
N GLY A 81 -0.76 -8.28 -6.17
CA GLY A 81 -1.83 -8.52 -5.20
C GLY A 81 -2.14 -7.31 -4.32
N HIS A 82 -2.69 -7.55 -3.15
CA HIS A 82 -3.26 -6.52 -2.30
C HIS A 82 -2.39 -6.22 -1.08
N PHE A 83 -2.10 -4.93 -0.86
CA PHE A 83 -1.32 -4.43 0.27
C PHE A 83 -2.05 -3.29 0.98
N LYS A 84 -1.98 -3.27 2.31
CA LYS A 84 -2.27 -2.10 3.13
C LYS A 84 -1.02 -1.69 3.88
N ILE A 85 -0.58 -0.47 3.65
CA ILE A 85 0.62 0.08 4.27
C ILE A 85 0.21 1.21 5.19
N ASP A 86 0.33 0.98 6.49
CA ASP A 86 0.16 2.01 7.53
C ASP A 86 1.52 2.61 7.86
N GLY A 87 1.68 3.88 7.58
CA GLY A 87 2.91 4.60 7.88
C GLY A 87 3.16 4.85 9.35
N GLY A 88 2.17 4.65 10.24
CA GLY A 88 2.33 4.92 11.68
C GLY A 88 2.67 6.39 11.99
N GLY A 89 2.40 7.33 11.09
CA GLY A 89 2.83 8.72 11.16
C GLY A 89 4.29 8.94 10.76
N HIS A 90 4.98 7.91 10.31
CA HIS A 90 6.38 7.99 9.88
C HIS A 90 6.53 8.57 8.48
N THR A 91 7.78 8.90 8.14
CA THR A 91 8.15 9.46 6.85
C THR A 91 8.92 8.46 6.01
N MET A 92 8.55 8.34 4.75
CA MET A 92 9.33 7.68 3.71
C MET A 92 9.95 8.75 2.82
N THR A 93 11.28 8.77 2.74
CA THR A 93 12.03 9.79 2.01
C THR A 93 12.81 9.15 0.86
N TRP A 94 12.64 9.66 -0.35
CA TRP A 94 13.51 9.34 -1.49
C TRP A 94 14.69 10.30 -1.48
N GLU A 95 15.91 9.76 -1.40
CA GLU A 95 17.13 10.56 -1.46
C GLU A 95 17.31 11.21 -2.83
N ASP A 96 18.01 12.34 -2.86
CA ASP A 96 18.43 13.00 -4.08
C ASP A 96 19.27 12.06 -4.95
N GLY A 97 19.05 12.11 -6.27
CA GLY A 97 19.68 11.16 -7.21
C GLY A 97 19.04 9.77 -7.25
N ASN A 98 17.92 9.56 -6.58
CA ASN A 98 17.16 8.33 -6.67
C ASN A 98 16.41 8.26 -8.01
N ASN A 99 16.54 7.16 -8.74
CA ASN A 99 15.84 6.90 -10.00
C ASN A 99 14.76 5.83 -9.89
N TYR A 100 14.47 5.36 -8.67
CA TYR A 100 13.46 4.33 -8.48
C TYR A 100 12.06 4.91 -8.47
N HIS A 101 11.21 4.26 -9.19
CA HIS A 101 9.80 4.22 -8.84
C HIS A 101 9.64 3.10 -7.79
N PHE A 102 9.20 3.42 -6.62
CA PHE A 102 9.26 2.46 -5.53
C PHE A 102 8.00 1.60 -5.42
N LEU A 103 6.84 2.21 -5.52
CA LEU A 103 5.56 1.51 -5.39
C LEU A 103 4.87 1.41 -6.74
N GLY A 104 4.38 0.21 -7.06
CA GLY A 104 3.55 0.01 -8.25
C GLY A 104 4.16 -0.92 -9.27
N ASN A 105 3.76 -0.77 -10.52
CA ASN A 105 4.25 -1.55 -11.65
C ASN A 105 4.50 -0.66 -12.87
N PHE A 106 5.40 -1.11 -13.74
CA PHE A 106 5.83 -0.37 -14.91
C PHE A 106 5.49 -1.03 -16.23
N SER A 107 4.91 -2.20 -16.20
CA SER A 107 4.55 -2.92 -17.41
C SER A 107 3.06 -3.13 -17.48
N PRO A 108 2.41 -2.88 -18.64
CA PRO A 108 1.01 -3.21 -18.83
C PRO A 108 0.74 -4.72 -18.77
N ASP A 109 1.78 -5.54 -18.93
CA ASP A 109 1.74 -6.99 -18.83
C ASP A 109 2.05 -7.51 -17.42
N ALA A 110 2.45 -6.62 -16.50
CA ALA A 110 2.67 -7.00 -15.11
C ALA A 110 1.36 -7.37 -14.43
N ASP A 111 1.45 -8.24 -13.42
CA ASP A 111 0.32 -8.55 -12.56
C ASP A 111 -0.19 -7.29 -11.84
N ALA A 112 -1.49 -7.26 -11.61
CA ALA A 112 -2.11 -6.11 -10.95
C ALA A 112 -1.62 -5.95 -9.51
N VAL A 113 -1.34 -4.71 -9.13
CA VAL A 113 -1.00 -4.32 -7.77
C VAL A 113 -2.06 -3.39 -7.20
N TYR A 114 -2.45 -3.65 -5.96
CA TYR A 114 -3.44 -2.88 -5.23
C TYR A 114 -2.83 -2.44 -3.91
N ILE A 115 -2.56 -1.14 -3.78
CA ILE A 115 -1.88 -0.58 -2.61
C ILE A 115 -2.78 0.49 -1.99
N GLU A 116 -3.08 0.34 -0.71
CA GLU A 116 -3.68 1.38 0.11
C GLU A 116 -2.62 1.90 1.08
N LEU A 117 -2.33 3.21 1.01
CA LEU A 117 -1.44 3.92 1.92
C LEU A 117 -2.27 4.72 2.91
N THR A 118 -1.90 4.68 4.19
CA THR A 118 -2.52 5.49 5.24
C THR A 118 -1.47 6.01 6.21
N ASN A 119 -1.75 7.16 6.84
CA ASN A 119 -0.98 7.69 7.96
C ASN A 119 0.54 7.76 7.70
N ILE A 120 0.94 8.29 6.54
CA ILE A 120 2.32 8.33 6.07
C ILE A 120 2.66 9.66 5.42
N ASN A 121 3.90 10.11 5.64
CA ASN A 121 4.47 11.24 4.92
C ASN A 121 5.42 10.72 3.85
N LEU A 122 5.15 11.05 2.59
CA LEU A 122 5.99 10.74 1.45
C LEU A 122 6.76 12.00 1.04
N VAL A 123 8.09 11.93 1.06
CA VAL A 123 8.95 13.08 0.78
C VAL A 123 9.91 12.73 -0.36
N GLN A 124 9.79 13.42 -1.46
CA GLN A 124 10.68 13.28 -2.61
C GLN A 124 11.70 14.42 -2.66
N GLN A 125 12.97 14.05 -2.85
CA GLN A 125 14.10 14.97 -3.03
C GLN A 125 14.57 14.90 -4.49
N ASP A 126 14.13 15.83 -5.31
CA ASP A 126 14.66 16.09 -6.65
C ASP A 126 14.75 14.92 -7.65
N ILE A 127 13.68 14.14 -7.89
CA ILE A 127 13.61 13.29 -9.10
C ILE A 127 12.25 12.69 -9.45
N LYS A 128 12.31 11.74 -10.42
CA LYS A 128 11.25 11.00 -11.10
C LYS A 128 10.24 10.37 -10.16
N SER A 129 9.13 9.93 -10.71
CA SER A 129 7.98 9.43 -9.96
C SER A 129 8.35 8.38 -8.92
N ALA A 130 8.01 8.63 -7.67
CA ALA A 130 8.18 7.67 -6.59
C ALA A 130 7.19 6.51 -6.69
N VAL A 131 6.02 6.76 -7.28
CA VAL A 131 4.92 5.83 -7.38
C VAL A 131 4.40 5.81 -8.81
N CYS A 132 4.22 4.62 -9.39
CA CYS A 132 3.64 4.47 -10.72
C CYS A 132 2.64 3.31 -10.72
N VAL A 133 1.48 3.52 -11.30
CA VAL A 133 0.49 2.48 -11.51
C VAL A 133 0.10 2.41 -12.99
N ILE A 134 0.29 1.22 -13.58
CA ILE A 134 -0.11 0.90 -14.95
C ILE A 134 -1.20 -0.18 -14.96
N ASN A 135 -1.14 -1.10 -14.00
CA ASN A 135 -2.16 -2.13 -13.82
C ASN A 135 -2.48 -2.31 -12.34
N GLY A 136 -3.70 -1.99 -11.95
CA GLY A 136 -4.17 -2.08 -10.58
C GLY A 136 -4.62 -0.74 -10.01
N ARG A 137 -4.50 -0.57 -8.68
CA ARG A 137 -4.95 0.63 -7.97
C ARG A 137 -3.95 1.04 -6.91
N ILE A 138 -3.71 2.34 -6.82
CA ILE A 138 -3.06 2.95 -5.67
C ILE A 138 -4.03 3.92 -5.02
N THR A 139 -4.31 3.71 -3.75
CA THR A 139 -5.15 4.57 -2.93
C THR A 139 -4.27 5.30 -1.93
N LEU A 140 -4.26 6.62 -2.01
CA LEU A 140 -3.69 7.51 -1.01
C LEU A 140 -4.82 7.87 -0.05
N GLY A 141 -4.93 7.10 1.02
CA GLY A 141 -6.05 7.15 1.94
C GLY A 141 -5.87 8.21 3.02
N LYS A 142 -6.38 7.88 4.20
CA LYS A 142 -6.42 8.80 5.33
C LYS A 142 -5.02 9.20 5.80
N ASP A 143 -4.84 10.51 6.01
CA ASP A 143 -3.61 11.09 6.58
C ASP A 143 -2.33 10.74 5.79
N VAL A 144 -2.43 10.68 4.47
CA VAL A 144 -1.28 10.60 3.57
C VAL A 144 -0.90 12.00 3.14
N ALA A 145 0.34 12.40 3.45
CA ALA A 145 0.92 13.65 2.96
C ALA A 145 1.99 13.37 1.91
N LEU A 146 1.94 14.12 0.83
CA LEU A 146 2.87 14.04 -0.29
C LEU A 146 3.61 15.36 -0.41
N THR A 147 4.93 15.35 -0.24
CA THR A 147 5.76 16.54 -0.33
C THR A 147 6.88 16.34 -1.35
N MET A 148 6.96 17.26 -2.31
CA MET A 148 8.04 17.32 -3.28
C MET A 148 8.93 18.52 -2.96
N ASN A 149 10.22 18.27 -2.76
CA ASN A 149 11.23 19.29 -2.43
C ASN A 149 12.21 19.56 -3.57
N GLY A 150 12.11 18.85 -4.69
CA GLY A 150 13.06 18.90 -5.78
C GLY A 150 12.75 19.91 -6.88
N GLN A 151 13.62 19.97 -7.89
CA GLN A 151 13.44 20.83 -9.05
C GLN A 151 12.55 20.21 -10.12
N TYR A 152 12.52 18.89 -10.21
CA TYR A 152 11.82 18.12 -11.25
C TYR A 152 11.18 16.88 -10.68
N GLY A 153 10.08 16.48 -11.25
CA GLY A 153 9.55 15.15 -11.08
C GLY A 153 8.08 15.08 -10.72
N ASP A 154 7.54 13.98 -11.11
CA ASP A 154 6.18 13.60 -10.84
C ASP A 154 6.21 12.61 -9.69
N MET A 155 5.52 12.88 -8.61
CA MET A 155 5.55 11.99 -7.45
C MET A 155 4.76 10.72 -7.71
N ILE A 156 3.63 10.85 -8.38
CA ILE A 156 2.76 9.73 -8.72
C ILE A 156 2.34 9.83 -10.18
N VAL A 157 2.40 8.71 -10.86
CA VAL A 157 1.98 8.58 -12.26
C VAL A 157 1.00 7.42 -12.40
N ALA A 158 -0.15 7.68 -13.00
CA ALA A 158 -1.11 6.66 -13.41
C ALA A 158 -1.23 6.65 -14.93
N VAL A 159 -1.09 5.49 -15.57
CA VAL A 159 -1.01 5.36 -17.03
C VAL A 159 -1.86 4.20 -17.54
N GLY A 160 -2.72 4.50 -18.53
CA GLY A 160 -3.47 3.47 -19.26
C GLY A 160 -4.74 2.99 -18.58
N GLU A 161 -5.56 2.26 -19.32
CA GLU A 161 -6.93 1.90 -18.95
C GLU A 161 -7.06 1.02 -17.71
N LYS A 162 -5.99 0.32 -17.33
CA LYS A 162 -5.97 -0.57 -16.16
C LYS A 162 -5.49 0.13 -14.89
N ALA A 163 -5.07 1.39 -14.98
CA ALA A 163 -4.55 2.14 -13.86
C ALA A 163 -5.65 2.92 -13.15
N VAL A 164 -5.70 2.81 -11.82
CA VAL A 164 -6.59 3.60 -10.97
C VAL A 164 -5.76 4.28 -9.89
N LEU A 165 -5.83 5.61 -9.84
CA LEU A 165 -5.32 6.40 -8.73
C LEU A 165 -6.51 6.93 -7.93
N GLU A 166 -6.51 6.69 -6.62
CA GLU A 166 -7.52 7.19 -5.72
C GLU A 166 -6.90 8.11 -4.66
N LEU A 167 -7.45 9.32 -4.54
CA LEU A 167 -7.09 10.28 -3.50
C LEU A 167 -8.22 10.30 -2.47
N GLY A 168 -7.93 9.83 -1.27
CA GLY A 168 -8.89 9.65 -0.19
C GLY A 168 -9.04 10.85 0.72
N GLU A 169 -9.90 10.70 1.72
CA GLU A 169 -10.10 11.69 2.77
C GLU A 169 -8.81 11.91 3.56
N GLY A 170 -8.48 13.17 3.84
CA GLY A 170 -7.27 13.52 4.59
C GLY A 170 -5.97 13.52 3.78
N PHE A 171 -6.01 13.20 2.48
CA PHE A 171 -4.86 13.33 1.60
C PHE A 171 -4.41 14.78 1.47
N GLU A 172 -3.10 15.03 1.60
CA GLU A 172 -2.48 16.34 1.43
C GLU A 172 -1.40 16.29 0.36
N LEU A 173 -1.49 17.20 -0.60
CA LEU A 173 -0.50 17.38 -1.64
C LEU A 173 0.20 18.74 -1.47
N SER A 174 1.51 18.74 -1.32
CA SER A 174 2.30 19.97 -1.24
C SER A 174 3.52 19.91 -2.16
N CYS A 175 3.87 21.03 -2.74
CA CYS A 175 5.05 21.18 -3.59
C CYS A 175 5.82 22.42 -3.17
N THR A 176 7.08 22.25 -2.77
CA THR A 176 8.00 23.33 -2.48
C THR A 176 9.01 23.53 -3.61
N ALA A 177 8.84 22.81 -4.72
CA ALA A 177 9.70 22.89 -5.89
C ALA A 177 9.73 24.30 -6.49
N VAL A 178 10.91 24.71 -6.91
CA VAL A 178 11.17 26.06 -7.46
C VAL A 178 10.71 26.19 -8.91
N SER A 179 10.50 25.08 -9.61
CA SER A 179 10.01 25.03 -10.98
C SER A 179 8.64 24.35 -11.06
N SER A 180 7.93 24.61 -12.13
CA SER A 180 6.57 24.10 -12.40
C SER A 180 6.55 22.58 -12.59
N SER A 181 6.82 21.84 -11.55
CA SER A 181 6.77 20.38 -11.56
C SER A 181 5.40 19.91 -11.07
N CYS A 182 4.81 19.00 -11.81
CA CYS A 182 3.58 18.35 -11.46
C CYS A 182 3.86 17.31 -10.36
N CYS A 183 3.04 17.30 -9.33
CA CYS A 183 3.20 16.31 -8.26
C CYS A 183 2.47 15.00 -8.56
N VAL A 184 1.38 15.05 -9.32
CA VAL A 184 0.57 13.88 -9.70
C VAL A 184 0.20 14.00 -11.17
N ILE A 185 0.51 12.97 -11.93
CA ILE A 185 0.15 12.86 -13.35
C ILE A 185 -0.84 11.72 -13.53
N VAL A 186 -1.94 11.99 -14.23
CA VAL A 186 -2.87 10.97 -14.70
C VAL A 186 -2.92 11.06 -16.22
N GLN A 187 -2.40 10.05 -16.89
CA GLN A 187 -2.29 10.00 -18.34
C GLN A 187 -3.51 9.35 -18.99
N GLU A 188 -3.58 9.46 -20.30
CA GLU A 188 -4.67 8.93 -21.12
C GLU A 188 -5.05 7.50 -20.75
N GLY A 189 -6.33 7.27 -20.60
CA GLY A 189 -6.92 5.98 -20.25
C GLY A 189 -6.97 5.67 -18.76
N ALA A 190 -6.13 6.30 -17.93
CA ALA A 190 -6.13 6.04 -16.50
C ALA A 190 -7.33 6.68 -15.79
N THR A 191 -7.74 6.08 -14.68
CA THR A 191 -8.85 6.57 -13.86
C THR A 191 -8.33 7.29 -12.62
N LEU A 192 -8.80 8.52 -12.40
CA LEU A 192 -8.64 9.26 -11.15
C LEU A 192 -9.92 9.25 -10.34
N VAL A 193 -9.85 8.82 -9.09
CA VAL A 193 -10.95 8.87 -8.12
C VAL A 193 -10.62 9.90 -7.04
N LEU A 194 -11.47 10.90 -6.87
CA LEU A 194 -11.30 11.95 -5.86
C LEU A 194 -12.37 11.81 -4.78
N ASN A 195 -11.98 11.30 -3.62
CA ASN A 195 -12.85 11.10 -2.46
C ASN A 195 -12.60 12.13 -1.35
N GLY A 196 -11.72 13.09 -1.58
CA GLY A 196 -11.35 14.12 -0.63
C GLY A 196 -9.93 14.62 -0.82
N GLY A 197 -9.39 15.26 0.21
CA GLY A 197 -8.02 15.76 0.21
C GLY A 197 -7.93 17.26 -0.05
N LYS A 198 -6.71 17.78 0.04
CA LYS A 198 -6.38 19.18 -0.22
C LYS A 198 -5.03 19.32 -0.90
N THR A 199 -4.87 20.36 -1.68
CA THR A 199 -3.60 20.76 -2.26
C THR A 199 -3.11 22.06 -1.60
N ALA A 200 -1.83 22.12 -1.25
CA ALA A 200 -1.18 23.35 -0.84
C ALA A 200 -0.73 24.17 -2.06
N ALA A 201 -0.31 25.40 -1.82
CA ALA A 201 0.22 26.26 -2.88
C ALA A 201 1.38 25.60 -3.62
N GLY A 202 1.36 25.68 -4.94
CA GLY A 202 2.40 25.11 -5.82
C GLY A 202 2.20 23.63 -6.20
N ALA A 203 1.24 22.94 -5.60
CA ALA A 203 0.92 21.57 -5.95
C ALA A 203 -0.27 21.51 -6.91
N TYR A 204 -0.25 20.60 -7.86
CA TYR A 204 -1.34 20.39 -8.80
C TYR A 204 -1.40 18.93 -9.29
N ILE A 205 -2.52 18.58 -9.86
CA ILE A 205 -2.77 17.31 -10.52
C ILE A 205 -2.89 17.62 -12.00
N ASP A 206 -2.08 16.96 -12.82
CA ASP A 206 -2.09 17.11 -14.27
C ASP A 206 -2.83 15.93 -14.92
N LEU A 207 -3.79 16.25 -15.76
CA LEU A 207 -4.61 15.29 -16.47
C LEU A 207 -4.30 15.40 -17.96
N TYR A 208 -3.66 14.38 -18.49
CA TYR A 208 -3.39 14.26 -19.92
C TYR A 208 -4.50 13.47 -20.61
N SER A 209 -5.02 14.04 -21.69
CA SER A 209 -6.04 13.45 -22.55
C SER A 209 -5.50 13.22 -23.96
#